data_efae9d3e0cd722bca357ad0734ba11f8
#
_entry.id   efae9d3e0cd722bca357ad0734ba11f8
#
_cell.length_a   1.000
_cell.length_b   1.000
_cell.length_c   1.000
_cell.angle_alpha   90.00
_cell.angle_beta   90.00
_cell.angle_gamma   90.00
#
_symmetry.space_group_name_H-M   'P 1'
#
loop_
_entity.id
_entity.type
_entity.pdbx_description
1 polymer ?
#
loop_
_entity_poly.entity_id
_entity_poly.type
_entity_poly.pdbx_seq_one_letter_code
_entity_poly.pdbx_strand_id
1 'polypeptide(L)'
;RAAQASPVRMYHKLEKKGQKWHLHGYVALLGNVCLMAFYTVVTGWLIYYFVKFVTGDVADLGFAKMISNPQINVGFLAVAVIVGFVILTFDLQGGLERVTKYMMCLLIILMVVLAIKSSTYEGALQGYKFYLVPDFSDITPRILVAAMNQAFFTLSVGMGGMAMCGRHL
;
A
#
# COMPACT_ATOMS: atom_id res chain seq x y z
N ARG A 1 1.96 -23.12 -6.20
CA ARG A 1 1.27 -24.42 -6.24
C ARG A 1 2.26 -25.60 -6.10
N ALA A 2 3.31 -25.71 -6.91
CA ALA A 2 4.23 -26.87 -6.92
C ALA A 2 4.90 -27.16 -5.58
N ALA A 3 5.24 -26.17 -4.78
CA ALA A 3 5.96 -26.35 -3.53
C ALA A 3 5.05 -26.46 -2.28
N GLN A 4 3.84 -25.93 -2.32
CA GLN A 4 2.87 -25.82 -1.20
C GLN A 4 3.54 -25.45 0.13
N ALA A 5 4.43 -24.47 0.10
CA ALA A 5 5.26 -24.07 1.22
C ALA A 5 5.31 -22.55 1.36
N SER A 6 5.75 -22.05 2.53
CA SER A 6 6.02 -20.62 2.71
C SER A 6 7.09 -20.14 1.72
N PRO A 7 7.14 -18.84 1.38
CA PRO A 7 8.07 -18.31 0.39
C PRO A 7 9.53 -18.75 0.61
N VAL A 8 10.01 -18.74 1.85
CA VAL A 8 11.38 -19.20 2.19
C VAL A 8 11.56 -20.68 1.92
N ARG A 9 10.63 -21.51 2.37
CA ARG A 9 10.69 -22.98 2.19
C ARG A 9 10.44 -23.39 0.74
N MET A 10 9.70 -22.59 -0.03
CA MET A 10 9.45 -22.80 -1.46
C MET A 10 10.76 -22.75 -2.23
N TYR A 11 11.55 -21.71 -2.02
CA TYR A 11 12.86 -21.59 -2.68
C TYR A 11 13.79 -22.72 -2.28
N HIS A 12 13.81 -23.10 -0.99
CA HIS A 12 14.62 -24.20 -0.51
C HIS A 12 14.23 -25.57 -1.11
N LYS A 13 12.94 -25.79 -1.38
CA LYS A 13 12.46 -27.03 -2.02
C LYS A 13 12.74 -27.09 -3.53
N LEU A 14 12.79 -25.93 -4.19
CA LEU A 14 12.93 -25.84 -5.65
C LEU A 14 14.38 -25.61 -6.09
N GLU A 15 15.27 -25.21 -5.19
CA GLU A 15 16.67 -25.00 -5.51
C GLU A 15 17.40 -26.31 -5.76
N LYS A 16 18.35 -26.30 -6.71
CA LYS A 16 19.25 -27.43 -6.97
C LYS A 16 20.43 -27.38 -6.00
N LYS A 17 21.04 -28.52 -5.72
CA LYS A 17 22.25 -28.62 -4.89
C LYS A 17 23.33 -27.63 -5.37
N GLY A 18 23.77 -26.74 -4.47
CA GLY A 18 24.76 -25.70 -4.74
C GLY A 18 24.21 -24.33 -5.07
N GLN A 19 22.90 -24.15 -5.25
CA GLN A 19 22.26 -22.85 -5.41
C GLN A 19 21.85 -22.28 -4.04
N LYS A 20 21.78 -20.95 -3.94
CA LYS A 20 21.43 -20.22 -2.70
C LYS A 20 20.17 -19.36 -2.88
N TRP A 21 19.18 -19.85 -3.63
CA TRP A 21 17.95 -19.11 -3.88
C TRP A 21 17.07 -18.94 -2.64
N HIS A 22 17.25 -19.74 -1.61
CA HIS A 22 16.58 -19.58 -0.33
C HIS A 22 16.88 -18.21 0.32
N LEU A 23 18.06 -17.62 0.05
CA LEU A 23 18.40 -16.26 0.54
C LEU A 23 17.43 -15.20 0.00
N HIS A 24 16.96 -15.34 -1.24
CA HIS A 24 15.95 -14.46 -1.80
C HIS A 24 14.64 -14.50 -0.98
N GLY A 25 14.25 -15.67 -0.47
CA GLY A 25 13.08 -15.80 0.39
C GLY A 25 13.21 -15.01 1.71
N TYR A 26 14.40 -14.97 2.31
CA TYR A 26 14.64 -14.15 3.51
C TYR A 26 14.66 -12.65 3.21
N VAL A 27 15.25 -12.25 2.09
CA VAL A 27 15.24 -10.84 1.64
C VAL A 27 13.81 -10.37 1.39
N ALA A 28 13.00 -11.17 0.72
CA ALA A 28 11.59 -10.89 0.48
C ALA A 28 10.80 -10.77 1.80
N LEU A 29 11.09 -11.64 2.78
CA LEU A 29 10.45 -11.57 4.10
C LEU A 29 10.81 -10.27 4.82
N LEU A 30 12.10 -9.90 4.84
CA LEU A 30 12.56 -8.64 5.43
C LEU A 30 11.90 -7.44 4.75
N GLY A 31 11.83 -7.44 3.42
CA GLY A 31 11.15 -6.40 2.65
C GLY A 31 9.67 -6.25 3.04
N ASN A 32 8.97 -7.36 3.23
CA ASN A 32 7.57 -7.35 3.67
C ASN A 32 7.43 -6.79 5.10
N VAL A 33 8.32 -7.11 6.02
CA VAL A 33 8.30 -6.55 7.39
C VAL A 33 8.52 -5.04 7.35
N CYS A 34 9.50 -4.56 6.60
CA CYS A 34 9.75 -3.13 6.43
C CYS A 34 8.55 -2.41 5.79
N LEU A 35 7.93 -3.04 4.78
CA LEU A 35 6.76 -2.52 4.11
C LEU A 35 5.56 -2.41 5.08
N MET A 36 5.29 -3.45 5.86
CA MET A 36 4.24 -3.45 6.87
C MET A 36 4.46 -2.36 7.92
N ALA A 37 5.68 -2.19 8.40
CA ALA A 37 6.01 -1.11 9.33
C ALA A 37 5.71 0.27 8.73
N PHE A 38 6.11 0.51 7.49
CA PHE A 38 5.81 1.75 6.76
C PHE A 38 4.31 1.98 6.61
N TYR A 39 3.56 0.98 6.13
CA TYR A 39 2.11 1.12 5.95
C TYR A 39 1.36 1.33 7.25
N THR A 40 1.81 0.74 8.36
CA THR A 40 1.18 0.94 9.67
C THR A 40 1.32 2.40 10.12
N VAL A 41 2.47 3.02 9.90
CA VAL A 41 2.68 4.45 10.18
C VAL A 41 1.77 5.32 9.32
N VAL A 42 1.74 5.08 8.00
CA VAL A 42 0.89 5.81 7.06
C VAL A 42 -0.59 5.66 7.42
N THR A 43 -1.02 4.47 7.82
CA THR A 43 -2.39 4.22 8.28
C THR A 43 -2.72 5.07 9.52
N GLY A 44 -1.78 5.20 10.46
CA GLY A 44 -1.95 6.09 11.61
C GLY A 44 -2.18 7.55 11.19
N TRP A 45 -1.42 8.04 10.21
CA TRP A 45 -1.61 9.39 9.67
C TRP A 45 -2.97 9.56 8.98
N LEU A 46 -3.40 8.57 8.21
CA LEU A 46 -4.72 8.60 7.55
C LEU A 46 -5.86 8.63 8.57
N ILE A 47 -5.77 7.86 9.66
CA ILE A 47 -6.75 7.88 10.75
C ILE A 47 -6.78 9.27 11.42
N TYR A 48 -5.61 9.88 11.67
CA TYR A 48 -5.54 11.24 12.20
C TYR A 48 -6.28 12.25 11.33
N TYR A 49 -5.99 12.27 10.02
CA TYR A 49 -6.66 13.18 9.10
C TYR A 49 -8.15 12.89 8.99
N PHE A 50 -8.53 11.62 8.95
CA PHE A 50 -9.95 11.24 8.94
C PHE A 50 -10.69 11.80 10.15
N VAL A 51 -10.15 11.65 11.36
CA VAL A 51 -10.73 12.21 12.59
C VAL A 51 -10.83 13.73 12.50
N LYS A 52 -9.77 14.41 12.05
CA LYS A 52 -9.75 15.87 11.88
C LYS A 52 -10.84 16.36 10.91
N PHE A 53 -11.03 15.68 9.80
CA PHE A 53 -12.09 16.03 8.84
C PHE A 53 -13.48 15.77 9.38
N VAL A 54 -13.68 14.68 10.11
CA VAL A 54 -14.98 14.35 10.72
C VAL A 54 -15.34 15.33 11.85
N THR A 55 -14.36 15.76 12.63
CA THR A 55 -14.56 16.74 13.74
C THR A 55 -14.68 18.18 13.24
N GLY A 56 -14.40 18.45 11.96
CA GLY A 56 -14.43 19.79 11.37
C GLY A 56 -13.25 20.68 11.77
N ASP A 57 -12.27 20.15 12.49
CA ASP A 57 -11.07 20.87 12.92
C ASP A 57 -10.01 20.89 11.82
N VAL A 58 -10.33 21.60 10.74
CA VAL A 58 -9.50 21.67 9.53
C VAL A 58 -8.52 22.86 9.52
N ALA A 59 -8.54 23.69 10.57
CA ALA A 59 -7.74 24.91 10.61
C ALA A 59 -6.22 24.66 10.61
N ASP A 60 -5.77 23.48 11.01
CA ASP A 60 -4.34 23.18 11.22
C ASP A 60 -3.96 21.78 10.68
N LEU A 61 -4.18 21.59 9.37
CA LEU A 61 -3.88 20.34 8.66
C LEU A 61 -2.44 20.25 8.11
N GLY A 62 -1.53 21.06 8.63
CA GLY A 62 -0.14 21.05 8.19
C GLY A 62 0.56 19.72 8.44
N PHE A 63 0.91 18.98 7.38
CA PHE A 63 1.59 17.69 7.47
C PHE A 63 2.91 17.78 8.26
N ALA A 64 3.69 18.84 8.04
CA ALA A 64 4.95 19.07 8.75
C ALA A 64 4.73 19.22 10.27
N LYS A 65 3.65 19.90 10.68
CA LYS A 65 3.32 20.10 12.09
C LYS A 65 2.84 18.80 12.76
N MET A 66 2.06 18.01 12.03
CA MET A 66 1.64 16.68 12.50
C MET A 66 2.84 15.76 12.71
N ILE A 67 3.75 15.66 11.73
CA ILE A 67 4.96 14.80 11.84
C ILE A 67 5.87 15.23 12.98
N SER A 68 5.96 16.53 13.24
CA SER A 68 6.82 17.07 14.31
C SER A 68 6.29 16.77 15.72
N ASN A 69 5.05 16.30 15.85
CA ASN A 69 4.47 15.97 17.15
C ASN A 69 4.52 14.45 17.42
N PRO A 70 5.49 13.98 18.25
CA PRO A 70 5.65 12.55 18.50
C PRO A 70 4.46 11.93 19.23
N GLN A 71 3.73 12.67 20.07
CA GLN A 71 2.59 12.16 20.80
C GLN A 71 1.43 11.81 19.87
N ILE A 72 1.15 12.67 18.89
CA ILE A 72 0.13 12.43 17.88
C ILE A 72 0.51 11.20 17.04
N ASN A 73 1.76 11.13 16.58
CA ASN A 73 2.23 10.02 15.75
C ASN A 73 2.14 8.67 16.49
N VAL A 74 2.65 8.60 17.72
CA VAL A 74 2.62 7.37 18.52
C VAL A 74 1.18 6.99 18.90
N GLY A 75 0.34 7.96 19.26
CA GLY A 75 -1.05 7.71 19.60
C GLY A 75 -1.84 7.11 18.45
N PHE A 76 -1.79 7.73 17.26
CA PHE A 76 -2.51 7.22 16.08
C PHE A 76 -1.87 5.96 15.48
N LEU A 77 -0.56 5.78 15.63
CA LEU A 77 0.10 4.51 15.32
C LEU A 77 -0.44 3.38 16.21
N ALA A 78 -0.55 3.61 17.52
CA ALA A 78 -1.11 2.62 18.44
C ALA A 78 -2.56 2.26 18.08
N VAL A 79 -3.39 3.25 17.73
CA VAL A 79 -4.76 3.02 17.24
C VAL A 79 -4.74 2.16 15.99
N ALA A 80 -3.89 2.48 15.00
CA ALA A 80 -3.75 1.69 13.76
C ALA A 80 -3.37 0.23 14.04
N VAL A 81 -2.42 0.01 14.96
CA VAL A 81 -1.98 -1.32 15.37
C VAL A 81 -3.12 -2.09 16.05
N ILE A 82 -3.83 -1.47 17.00
CA ILE A 82 -4.95 -2.11 17.72
C ILE A 82 -6.05 -2.50 16.74
N VAL A 83 -6.46 -1.58 15.86
CA VAL A 83 -7.49 -1.85 14.83
C VAL A 83 -7.04 -2.98 13.91
N GLY A 84 -5.77 -2.97 13.47
CA GLY A 84 -5.20 -4.04 12.66
C GLY A 84 -5.26 -5.40 13.35
N PHE A 85 -4.88 -5.49 14.62
CA PHE A 85 -4.97 -6.73 15.40
C PHE A 85 -6.42 -7.18 15.59
N VAL A 86 -7.34 -6.26 15.88
CA VAL A 86 -8.78 -6.59 15.98
C VAL A 86 -9.29 -7.19 14.68
N ILE A 87 -8.94 -6.60 13.53
CA ILE A 87 -9.34 -7.14 12.22
C ILE A 87 -8.73 -8.53 11.99
N LEU A 88 -7.49 -8.75 12.41
CA LEU A 88 -6.80 -10.03 12.27
C LEU A 88 -7.36 -11.13 13.19
N THR A 89 -8.12 -10.80 14.25
CA THR A 89 -8.81 -11.80 15.07
C THR A 89 -10.02 -12.41 14.36
N PHE A 90 -10.57 -11.73 13.35
CA PHE A 90 -11.61 -12.31 12.51
C PHE A 90 -11.00 -13.33 11.54
N ASP A 91 -11.72 -14.43 11.32
CA ASP A 91 -11.24 -15.55 10.50
C ASP A 91 -10.85 -15.07 9.08
N LEU A 92 -9.66 -15.48 8.61
CA LEU A 92 -9.05 -15.01 7.36
C LEU A 92 -9.96 -15.26 6.14
N GLN A 93 -10.65 -16.40 6.09
CA GLN A 93 -11.45 -16.80 4.92
C GLN A 93 -12.87 -16.22 4.90
N GLY A 94 -13.47 -15.96 6.08
CA GLY A 94 -14.85 -15.47 6.16
C GLY A 94 -14.98 -13.99 6.49
N GLY A 95 -14.06 -13.46 7.31
CA GLY A 95 -14.12 -12.10 7.82
C GLY A 95 -13.31 -11.12 6.99
N LEU A 96 -12.01 -11.38 6.83
CA LEU A 96 -11.10 -10.45 6.14
C LEU A 96 -11.45 -10.27 4.66
N GLU A 97 -11.77 -11.37 3.95
CA GLU A 97 -12.15 -11.31 2.54
C GLU A 97 -13.42 -10.49 2.33
N ARG A 98 -14.42 -10.68 3.19
CA ARG A 98 -15.69 -9.95 3.11
C ARG A 98 -15.48 -8.46 3.37
N VAL A 99 -14.75 -8.10 4.42
CA VAL A 99 -14.43 -6.70 4.76
C VAL A 99 -13.66 -6.04 3.61
N THR A 100 -12.63 -6.70 3.09
CA THR A 100 -11.82 -6.19 1.98
C THR A 100 -12.67 -5.96 0.72
N LYS A 101 -13.59 -6.88 0.40
CA LYS A 101 -14.50 -6.74 -0.74
C LYS A 101 -15.39 -5.50 -0.64
N TYR A 102 -15.99 -5.27 0.53
CA TYR A 102 -16.82 -4.07 0.74
C TYR A 102 -15.98 -2.79 0.71
N MET A 103 -14.80 -2.80 1.33
CA MET A 103 -13.88 -1.65 1.30
C MET A 103 -13.43 -1.32 -0.12
N MET A 104 -13.10 -2.32 -0.94
CA MET A 104 -12.72 -2.12 -2.34
C MET A 104 -13.89 -1.55 -3.17
N CYS A 105 -15.11 -2.05 -2.95
CA CYS A 105 -16.28 -1.54 -3.63
C CYS A 105 -16.54 -0.06 -3.25
N LEU A 106 -16.48 0.26 -1.97
CA LEU A 106 -16.61 1.64 -1.48
C LEU A 106 -15.53 2.56 -2.06
N LEU A 107 -14.28 2.09 -2.11
CA LEU A 107 -13.16 2.83 -2.69
C LEU A 107 -13.40 3.15 -4.17
N ILE A 108 -13.86 2.18 -4.96
CA ILE A 108 -14.19 2.39 -6.38
C ILE A 108 -15.28 3.45 -6.52
N ILE A 109 -16.37 3.37 -5.73
CA ILE A 109 -17.45 4.35 -5.74
C ILE A 109 -16.91 5.74 -5.40
N LEU A 110 -16.10 5.86 -4.35
CA LEU A 110 -15.47 7.14 -3.96
C LEU A 110 -14.58 7.68 -5.07
N MET A 111 -13.78 6.84 -5.72
CA MET A 111 -12.93 7.27 -6.84
C MET A 111 -13.76 7.81 -8.01
N VAL A 112 -14.87 7.15 -8.35
CA VAL A 112 -15.77 7.62 -9.41
C VAL A 112 -16.40 8.97 -9.04
N VAL A 113 -16.89 9.11 -7.82
CA VAL A 113 -17.46 10.38 -7.31
C VAL A 113 -16.42 11.50 -7.35
N LEU A 114 -15.19 11.23 -6.90
CA LEU A 114 -14.10 12.21 -6.94
C LEU A 114 -13.70 12.57 -8.37
N ALA A 115 -13.66 11.61 -9.29
CA ALA A 115 -13.36 11.84 -10.69
C ALA A 115 -14.42 12.76 -11.34
N ILE A 116 -15.71 12.50 -11.09
CA ILE A 116 -16.82 13.33 -11.57
C ILE A 116 -16.72 14.75 -10.99
N LYS A 117 -16.51 14.86 -9.67
CA LYS A 117 -16.34 16.17 -9.01
C LYS A 117 -15.13 16.92 -9.53
N SER A 118 -13.98 16.26 -9.67
CA SER A 118 -12.76 16.87 -10.19
C SER A 118 -12.94 17.38 -11.62
N SER A 119 -13.73 16.69 -12.44
CA SER A 119 -14.04 17.10 -13.82
C SER A 119 -14.89 18.36 -13.91
N THR A 120 -15.60 18.73 -12.84
CA THR A 120 -16.45 19.94 -12.80
C THR A 120 -15.73 21.21 -12.35
N TYR A 121 -14.46 21.10 -11.91
CA TYR A 121 -13.69 22.27 -11.49
C TYR A 121 -13.11 23.04 -12.70
N GLU A 122 -13.02 24.35 -12.55
CA GLU A 122 -12.31 25.20 -13.50
C GLU A 122 -10.83 24.75 -13.56
N GLY A 123 -10.31 24.50 -14.77
CA GLY A 123 -8.96 23.96 -14.96
C GLY A 123 -8.87 22.44 -15.10
N ALA A 124 -9.95 21.70 -14.96
CA ALA A 124 -9.96 20.24 -15.16
C ALA A 124 -9.38 19.81 -16.51
N LEU A 125 -9.65 20.59 -17.56
CA LEU A 125 -9.12 20.34 -18.91
C LEU A 125 -7.59 20.40 -18.96
N GLN A 126 -6.97 21.32 -18.20
CA GLN A 126 -5.52 21.42 -18.08
C GLN A 126 -4.93 20.19 -17.37
N GLY A 127 -5.61 19.72 -16.31
CA GLY A 127 -5.24 18.50 -15.61
C GLY A 127 -5.33 17.26 -16.52
N TYR A 128 -6.39 17.15 -17.31
CA TYR A 128 -6.53 16.06 -18.29
C TYR A 128 -5.45 16.13 -19.38
N LYS A 129 -5.12 17.32 -19.88
CA LYS A 129 -4.05 17.50 -20.84
C LYS A 129 -2.71 17.06 -20.27
N PHE A 130 -2.40 17.44 -19.03
CA PHE A 130 -1.18 17.03 -18.35
C PHE A 130 -1.09 15.51 -18.16
N TYR A 131 -2.22 14.85 -17.88
CA TYR A 131 -2.24 13.42 -17.58
C TYR A 131 -2.26 12.54 -18.82
N LEU A 132 -2.96 12.97 -19.89
CA LEU A 132 -3.20 12.16 -21.08
C LEU A 132 -2.25 12.48 -22.24
N VAL A 133 -1.69 13.67 -22.27
CA VAL A 133 -0.73 14.06 -23.31
C VAL A 133 0.68 13.79 -22.81
N PRO A 134 1.36 12.77 -23.35
CA PRO A 134 2.72 12.45 -22.91
C PRO A 134 3.68 13.54 -23.39
N ASP A 135 4.39 14.15 -22.45
CA ASP A 135 5.50 15.05 -22.74
C ASP A 135 6.81 14.28 -22.63
N PHE A 136 7.46 14.08 -23.75
CA PHE A 136 8.74 13.38 -23.83
C PHE A 136 9.95 14.30 -23.68
N SER A 137 9.76 15.60 -23.58
CA SER A 137 10.85 16.58 -23.49
C SER A 137 11.63 16.48 -22.17
N ASP A 138 10.96 16.09 -21.10
CA ASP A 138 11.52 16.04 -19.75
C ASP A 138 12.01 14.65 -19.31
N ILE A 139 12.08 13.68 -20.22
CA ILE A 139 12.53 12.31 -19.88
C ILE A 139 14.02 12.33 -19.54
N THR A 140 14.29 12.23 -18.26
CA THR A 140 15.63 12.03 -17.71
C THR A 140 15.80 10.60 -17.20
N PRO A 141 17.03 10.06 -17.12
CA PRO A 141 17.28 8.76 -16.50
C PRO A 141 16.71 8.65 -15.09
N ARG A 142 16.69 9.75 -14.34
CA ARG A 142 16.11 9.81 -12.99
C ARG A 142 14.59 9.57 -13.00
N ILE A 143 13.88 10.17 -13.95
CA ILE A 143 12.42 9.97 -14.10
C ILE A 143 12.13 8.52 -14.51
N LEU A 144 12.94 7.95 -15.39
CA LEU A 144 12.80 6.56 -15.80
C LEU A 144 12.95 5.59 -14.62
N VAL A 145 13.98 5.80 -13.78
CA VAL A 145 14.20 5.00 -12.57
C VAL A 145 13.04 5.17 -11.58
N ALA A 146 12.55 6.40 -11.40
CA ALA A 146 11.41 6.68 -10.52
C ALA A 146 10.13 5.97 -11.00
N ALA A 147 9.83 6.04 -12.30
CA ALA A 147 8.70 5.35 -12.90
C ALA A 147 8.81 3.82 -12.77
N MET A 148 10.01 3.29 -12.99
CA MET A 148 10.30 1.87 -12.83
C MET A 148 10.10 1.41 -11.37
N ASN A 149 10.60 2.18 -10.39
CA ASN A 149 10.39 1.90 -8.96
C ASN A 149 8.90 1.92 -8.61
N GLN A 150 8.15 2.88 -9.13
CA GLN A 150 6.70 2.96 -8.90
C GLN A 150 5.98 1.76 -9.51
N ALA A 151 6.36 1.32 -10.71
CA ALA A 151 5.79 0.14 -11.34
C ALA A 151 6.10 -1.13 -10.54
N PHE A 152 7.33 -1.33 -10.09
CA PHE A 152 7.71 -2.46 -9.23
C PHE A 152 6.92 -2.47 -7.91
N PHE A 153 6.76 -1.30 -7.30
CA PHE A 153 5.98 -1.15 -6.06
C PHE A 153 4.51 -1.50 -6.28
N THR A 154 3.89 -0.97 -7.33
CA THR A 154 2.47 -1.20 -7.66
C THR A 154 2.18 -2.66 -7.97
N LEU A 155 3.08 -3.32 -8.70
CA LEU A 155 2.96 -4.74 -9.06
C LEU A 155 3.44 -5.68 -7.95
N SER A 156 3.95 -5.16 -6.85
CA SER A 156 4.51 -5.95 -5.72
C SER A 156 5.57 -6.96 -6.18
N VAL A 157 6.39 -6.58 -7.17
CA VAL A 157 7.43 -7.46 -7.73
C VAL A 157 8.50 -7.74 -6.66
N GLY A 158 8.86 -9.00 -6.49
CA GLY A 158 9.88 -9.43 -5.53
C GLY A 158 9.41 -9.58 -4.08
N MET A 159 8.19 -9.16 -3.74
CA MET A 159 7.66 -9.22 -2.36
C MET A 159 7.14 -10.61 -1.96
N GLY A 160 7.08 -11.58 -2.88
CA GLY A 160 6.60 -12.93 -2.58
C GLY A 160 5.09 -13.04 -2.28
N GLY A 161 4.32 -11.96 -2.37
CA GLY A 161 2.88 -11.95 -2.12
C GLY A 161 2.11 -12.91 -3.02
N MET A 162 2.44 -12.95 -4.29
CA MET A 162 1.83 -13.89 -5.26
C MET A 162 2.18 -15.35 -4.95
N ALA A 163 3.35 -15.62 -4.36
CA ALA A 163 3.72 -16.97 -3.91
C ALA A 163 2.88 -17.42 -2.71
N MET A 164 2.54 -16.49 -1.80
CA MET A 164 1.61 -16.75 -0.69
C MET A 164 0.19 -17.05 -1.18
N CYS A 165 -0.34 -16.21 -2.08
CA CYS A 165 -1.67 -16.43 -2.68
C CYS A 165 -1.72 -17.75 -3.47
N GLY A 166 -0.68 -18.07 -4.23
CA GLY A 166 -0.58 -19.31 -5.00
C GLY A 166 -0.53 -20.59 -4.17
N ARG A 167 -0.27 -20.49 -2.86
CA ARG A 167 -0.36 -21.62 -1.92
C ARG A 167 -1.81 -22.03 -1.63
N HIS A 168 -2.71 -21.05 -1.58
CA HIS A 168 -4.12 -21.25 -1.22
C HIS A 168 -5.02 -21.53 -2.45
N LEU A 169 -4.49 -21.37 -3.65
CA LEU A 169 -5.10 -21.73 -4.94
C LEU A 169 -4.70 -23.17 -5.35
#